data_27ed538cbf71203e3e69dc90a5711966
#
_entry.id   27ed538cbf71203e3e69dc90a5711966
#
_cell.length_a   1.000
_cell.length_b   1.000
_cell.length_c   1.000
_cell.angle_alpha   90.00
_cell.angle_beta   90.00
_cell.angle_gamma   90.00
#
_symmetry.space_group_name_H-M   'P 1'
#
loop_
_entity.id
_entity.type
_entity.pdbx_description
1 polymer ?
#
loop_
_entity_poly.entity_id
_entity_poly.type
_entity_poly.pdbx_seq_one_letter_code
_entity_poly.pdbx_strand_id
1 'polypeptide(L)'
;MVVNMVKDLVDYITKALVDKPDSVNVNVIEGEKSIILELKVAQDDIGKVIGKNGRIAQAIRIILSSAAAKTDKRVVLEILD
;
A
#
# COMPACT_ATOMS: atom_id res chain seq x y z
N MET A 1 -13.30 -4.60 -8.64
CA MET A 1 -12.75 -3.48 -9.41
C MET A 1 -11.35 -3.19 -9.00
N VAL A 2 -10.64 -2.36 -9.74
CA VAL A 2 -9.22 -2.09 -9.49
C VAL A 2 -8.98 -1.54 -8.08
N VAL A 3 -9.85 -0.67 -7.59
CA VAL A 3 -9.71 -0.11 -6.24
C VAL A 3 -9.66 -1.20 -5.19
N ASN A 4 -10.59 -2.15 -5.25
CA ASN A 4 -10.62 -3.24 -4.28
C ASN A 4 -9.40 -4.16 -4.42
N MET A 5 -8.98 -4.40 -5.66
CA MET A 5 -7.83 -5.25 -5.93
C MET A 5 -6.55 -4.66 -5.32
N VAL A 6 -6.29 -3.38 -5.56
CA VAL A 6 -5.05 -2.76 -5.04
C VAL A 6 -5.11 -2.61 -3.52
N LYS A 7 -6.27 -2.31 -2.97
CA LYS A 7 -6.44 -2.24 -1.52
C LYS A 7 -6.15 -3.60 -0.88
N ASP A 8 -6.75 -4.65 -1.41
CA ASP A 8 -6.58 -6.00 -0.87
C ASP A 8 -5.13 -6.47 -1.02
N LEU A 9 -4.48 -6.10 -2.12
CA LEU A 9 -3.09 -6.46 -2.36
C LEU A 9 -2.18 -5.82 -1.32
N VAL A 10 -2.34 -4.53 -1.06
CA VAL A 10 -1.54 -3.83 -0.05
C VAL A 10 -1.80 -4.41 1.33
N ASP A 11 -3.06 -4.65 1.65
CA ASP A 11 -3.44 -5.23 2.93
C ASP A 11 -2.77 -6.58 3.14
N TYR A 12 -2.85 -7.44 2.14
CA TYR A 12 -2.27 -8.78 2.20
C TYR A 12 -0.76 -8.74 2.37
N ILE A 13 -0.08 -7.96 1.53
CA ILE A 13 1.38 -7.87 1.58
C ILE A 13 1.82 -7.30 2.93
N THR A 14 1.17 -6.26 3.40
CA THR A 14 1.53 -5.60 4.65
C THR A 14 1.36 -6.55 5.83
N LYS A 15 0.24 -7.27 5.88
CA LYS A 15 0.00 -8.22 6.96
C LYS A 15 1.01 -9.35 6.98
N ALA A 16 1.57 -9.70 5.83
CA ALA A 16 2.60 -10.72 5.75
C ALA A 16 3.95 -10.23 6.28
N LEU A 17 4.17 -8.91 6.30
CA LEU A 17 5.46 -8.33 6.68
C LEU A 17 5.55 -7.92 8.14
N VAL A 18 4.42 -7.58 8.76
CA VAL A 18 4.41 -6.96 10.09
C VAL A 18 4.21 -7.98 11.20
N ASP A 19 4.59 -7.58 12.42
CA ASP A 19 4.37 -8.40 13.60
C ASP A 19 2.97 -8.23 14.18
N LYS A 20 2.34 -7.08 13.90
CA LYS A 20 1.02 -6.76 14.42
C LYS A 20 0.02 -6.58 13.30
N PRO A 21 -0.41 -7.68 12.66
CA PRO A 21 -1.32 -7.57 11.51
C PRO A 21 -2.67 -6.95 11.85
N ASP A 22 -3.11 -7.07 13.10
CA ASP A 22 -4.39 -6.47 13.52
C ASP A 22 -4.36 -4.94 13.51
N SER A 23 -3.17 -4.34 13.48
CA SER A 23 -3.02 -2.90 13.43
C SER A 23 -2.93 -2.36 12.01
N VAL A 24 -2.94 -3.22 11.00
CA VAL A 24 -2.88 -2.79 9.60
C VAL A 24 -4.22 -2.22 9.18
N ASN A 25 -4.17 -1.02 8.61
CA ASN A 25 -5.36 -0.36 8.10
C ASN A 25 -5.01 0.32 6.79
N VAL A 26 -5.81 0.09 5.77
CA VAL A 26 -5.64 0.71 4.46
C VAL A 26 -6.87 1.57 4.19
N ASN A 27 -6.66 2.88 4.08
CA ASN A 27 -7.71 3.81 3.73
C ASN A 27 -7.55 4.21 2.26
N VAL A 28 -8.64 4.24 1.53
CA VAL A 28 -8.64 4.53 0.09
C VAL A 28 -9.29 5.88 -0.15
N ILE A 29 -8.57 6.74 -0.88
CA ILE A 29 -9.14 8.00 -1.37
C ILE A 29 -9.13 7.90 -2.89
N GLU A 30 -10.33 7.84 -3.47
CA GLU A 30 -10.46 7.66 -4.91
C GLU A 30 -10.86 8.98 -5.56
N GLY A 31 -10.00 9.49 -6.47
CA GLY A 31 -10.30 10.63 -7.30
C GLY A 31 -10.59 10.21 -8.72
N GLU A 32 -10.81 11.19 -9.60
CA GLU A 32 -11.08 10.90 -11.01
C GLU A 32 -9.89 10.23 -11.69
N LYS A 33 -8.68 10.70 -11.36
CA LYS A 33 -7.46 10.25 -12.05
C LYS A 33 -6.46 9.59 -11.12
N SER A 34 -6.81 9.42 -9.85
CA SER A 34 -5.88 8.83 -8.88
C SER A 34 -6.61 8.00 -7.85
N ILE A 35 -5.88 7.05 -7.31
CA ILE A 35 -6.29 6.25 -6.16
C ILE A 35 -5.15 6.39 -5.15
N ILE A 36 -5.46 6.95 -3.99
CA ILE A 36 -4.48 7.11 -2.93
C ILE A 36 -4.76 6.06 -1.87
N LEU A 37 -3.78 5.25 -1.56
CA LEU A 37 -3.85 4.24 -0.52
C LEU A 37 -3.04 4.73 0.67
N GLU A 38 -3.72 5.01 1.76
CA GLU A 38 -3.07 5.42 3.00
C GLU A 38 -2.92 4.19 3.88
N LEU A 39 -1.69 3.80 4.09
CA LEU A 39 -1.37 2.60 4.86
C LEU A 39 -0.94 2.99 6.26
N LYS A 40 -1.61 2.42 7.24
CA LYS A 40 -1.25 2.60 8.65
C LYS A 40 -0.93 1.24 9.26
N VAL A 41 0.16 1.17 10.00
CA VAL A 41 0.58 -0.01 10.73
C VAL A 41 0.96 0.38 12.16
N ALA A 42 1.21 -0.60 13.02
CA ALA A 42 1.75 -0.31 14.33
C ALA A 42 3.09 0.42 14.17
N GLN A 43 3.35 1.38 15.04
CA GLN A 43 4.56 2.19 14.94
C GLN A 43 5.84 1.35 14.88
N ASP A 44 5.87 0.27 15.65
CA ASP A 44 7.03 -0.64 15.68
C ASP A 44 7.24 -1.37 14.35
N ASP A 45 6.22 -1.41 13.50
CA ASP A 45 6.26 -2.14 12.24
C ASP A 45 6.55 -1.26 11.03
N ILE A 46 6.60 0.06 11.19
CA ILE A 46 6.81 0.98 10.06
C ILE A 46 8.08 0.61 9.29
N GLY A 47 9.17 0.34 10.00
CA GLY A 47 10.42 -0.04 9.35
C GLY A 47 10.33 -1.32 8.53
N LYS A 48 9.43 -2.23 8.89
CA LYS A 48 9.25 -3.49 8.16
C LYS A 48 8.54 -3.28 6.83
N VAL A 49 7.77 -2.21 6.72
CA VAL A 49 7.05 -1.89 5.49
C VAL A 49 7.90 -1.02 4.56
N ILE A 50 8.73 -0.17 5.14
CA ILE A 50 9.62 0.69 4.37
C ILE A 50 10.82 -0.11 3.86
N GLY A 51 11.44 -0.89 4.76
CA GLY A 51 12.62 -1.67 4.45
C GLY A 51 13.88 -0.83 4.41
N LYS A 52 15.01 -1.52 4.26
CA LYS A 52 16.31 -0.86 4.21
C LYS A 52 16.38 0.02 2.97
N ASN A 53 16.70 1.30 3.17
CA ASN A 53 16.80 2.28 2.09
C ASN A 53 15.49 2.43 1.31
N GLY A 54 14.34 2.11 1.94
CA GLY A 54 13.03 2.23 1.31
C GLY A 54 12.72 1.17 0.26
N ARG A 55 13.48 0.09 0.22
CA ARG A 55 13.35 -0.90 -0.87
C ARG A 55 12.04 -1.66 -0.86
N ILE A 56 11.49 -1.95 0.32
CA ILE A 56 10.21 -2.66 0.39
C ILE A 56 9.08 -1.76 -0.10
N ALA A 57 9.03 -0.52 0.41
CA ALA A 57 8.02 0.43 -0.03
C ALA A 57 8.10 0.68 -1.53
N GLN A 58 9.32 0.78 -2.06
CA GLN A 58 9.53 0.98 -3.50
C GLN A 58 9.00 -0.22 -4.29
N ALA A 59 9.27 -1.43 -3.83
CA ALA A 59 8.79 -2.64 -4.50
C ALA A 59 7.27 -2.71 -4.49
N ILE A 60 6.64 -2.36 -3.37
CA ILE A 60 5.19 -2.34 -3.28
C ILE A 60 4.62 -1.33 -4.28
N ARG A 61 5.22 -0.14 -4.38
CA ARG A 61 4.79 0.88 -5.32
C ARG A 61 4.89 0.41 -6.76
N ILE A 62 5.94 -0.31 -7.11
CA ILE A 62 6.11 -0.88 -8.45
C ILE A 62 5.01 -1.90 -8.74
N ILE A 63 4.73 -2.78 -7.79
CA ILE A 63 3.67 -3.79 -7.95
C ILE A 63 2.31 -3.10 -8.15
N LEU A 64 2.01 -2.07 -7.36
CA LEU A 64 0.75 -1.36 -7.47
C LEU A 64 0.60 -0.66 -8.82
N SER A 65 1.68 -0.02 -9.29
CA SER A 65 1.67 0.63 -10.59
C SER A 65 1.43 -0.38 -11.71
N SER A 66 2.06 -1.55 -11.61
CA SER A 66 1.89 -2.61 -12.60
C SER A 66 0.47 -3.17 -12.59
N ALA A 67 -0.08 -3.37 -11.40
CA ALA A 67 -1.44 -3.89 -11.27
C ALA A 67 -2.48 -2.92 -11.82
N ALA A 68 -2.21 -1.61 -11.71
CA ALA A 68 -3.14 -0.57 -12.15
C ALA A 68 -2.90 -0.13 -13.60
N ALA A 69 -1.96 -0.73 -14.30
CA ALA A 69 -1.57 -0.29 -15.65
C ALA A 69 -2.69 -0.37 -16.68
N LYS A 70 -3.72 -1.17 -16.40
CA LYS A 70 -4.86 -1.34 -17.30
C LYS A 70 -5.89 -0.22 -17.15
N THR A 71 -5.69 0.68 -16.19
CA THR A 71 -6.64 1.74 -15.92
C THR A 71 -6.00 3.09 -16.23
N ASP A 72 -6.83 4.11 -16.33
CA ASP A 72 -6.35 5.48 -16.51
C ASP A 72 -5.95 6.14 -15.20
N LYS A 73 -6.10 5.42 -14.09
CA LYS A 73 -5.85 6.01 -12.77
C LYS A 73 -4.44 5.71 -12.28
N ARG A 74 -3.86 6.70 -11.65
CA ARG A 74 -2.57 6.60 -11.00
C ARG A 74 -2.76 6.13 -9.57
N VAL A 75 -2.02 5.12 -9.15
CA VAL A 75 -2.09 4.61 -7.78
C VAL A 75 -0.91 5.14 -6.98
N VAL A 76 -1.22 5.74 -5.84
CA VAL A 76 -0.22 6.32 -4.93
C VAL A 76 -0.33 5.61 -3.59
N LEU A 77 0.80 5.20 -3.03
CA LEU A 77 0.87 4.62 -1.70
C LEU A 77 1.50 5.61 -0.74
N GLU A 78 0.77 5.96 0.31
CA GLU A 78 1.30 6.77 1.41
C GLU A 78 1.38 5.92 2.66
N ILE A 79 2.56 5.87 3.27
CA ILE A 79 2.76 5.15 4.53
C ILE A 79 2.72 6.18 5.63
N LEU A 80 1.73 6.05 6.51
CA LEU A 80 1.50 7.02 7.58
C LEU A 80 2.36 6.69 8.81
N ASP A 81 2.83 7.73 9.48
CA ASP A 81 3.61 7.59 10.73
C ASP A 81 2.70 7.41 11.95
#